data_005b14aaa8ecd4f2ce43d28b947c785e
#
_entry.id   005b14aaa8ecd4f2ce43d28b947c785e
#
_cell.length_a   1.000
_cell.length_b   1.000
_cell.length_c   1.000
_cell.angle_alpha   90.00
_cell.angle_beta   90.00
_cell.angle_gamma   90.00
#
_symmetry.space_group_name_H-M   'P 1'
#
loop_
_entity.id
_entity.type
_entity.pdbx_description
1 polymer ?
#
loop_
_entity_poly.entity_id
_entity_poly.type
_entity_poly.pdbx_seq_one_letter_code
_entity_poly.pdbx_strand_id
1 'polypeptide(L)'
;MYYDYVVVGGGSAGCVMTNRLSADPANHVLLIEAGMDTPPGVTPADILDSYHLSQANPKYKWMQFRAYHQPVPHNAPERPDLQHYDQGRVMGGGSSINYQAANRGTPDDYNDWETSGAAGWDWDGVLPYFRKLETDQQFDGPLHGKSGPLPIRRVTRENWSGFSRATADSFALAGMEFFDDQNGGFDDGYFPLT
;
A
#
# COMPACT_ATOMS: atom_id res chain seq x y z
N MET A 1 1.82 -25.50 -24.83
CA MET A 1 2.77 -24.83 -23.92
C MET A 1 2.35 -25.24 -22.53
N TYR A 2 3.28 -25.68 -21.69
CA TYR A 2 3.03 -26.13 -20.33
C TYR A 2 3.59 -25.08 -19.36
N TYR A 3 2.89 -24.81 -18.26
CA TYR A 3 3.34 -23.91 -17.19
C TYR A 3 3.33 -24.66 -15.88
N ASP A 4 4.35 -24.45 -15.06
CA ASP A 4 4.46 -25.02 -13.72
C ASP A 4 3.57 -24.26 -12.74
N TYR A 5 3.46 -22.93 -12.96
CA TYR A 5 2.62 -22.03 -12.13
C TYR A 5 1.78 -21.11 -12.99
N VAL A 6 0.54 -20.91 -12.57
CA VAL A 6 -0.37 -19.90 -13.13
C VAL A 6 -0.78 -18.96 -12.02
N VAL A 7 -0.39 -17.69 -12.13
CA VAL A 7 -0.75 -16.62 -11.19
C VAL A 7 -1.87 -15.80 -11.80
N VAL A 8 -3.02 -15.74 -11.15
CA VAL A 8 -4.18 -15.01 -11.63
C VAL A 8 -4.30 -13.69 -10.86
N GLY A 9 -4.15 -12.58 -11.59
CA GLY A 9 -4.13 -11.22 -11.08
C GLY A 9 -2.72 -10.66 -10.95
N GLY A 10 -2.40 -9.65 -11.77
CA GLY A 10 -1.14 -8.90 -11.75
C GLY A 10 -1.12 -7.76 -10.73
N GLY A 11 -1.80 -7.91 -9.60
CA GLY A 11 -1.74 -6.96 -8.48
C GLY A 11 -0.43 -7.05 -7.70
N SER A 12 -0.32 -6.31 -6.60
CA SER A 12 0.91 -6.24 -5.76
C SER A 12 1.41 -7.64 -5.36
N ALA A 13 0.52 -8.50 -4.86
CA ALA A 13 0.89 -9.86 -4.46
C ALA A 13 1.25 -10.74 -5.66
N GLY A 14 0.45 -10.69 -6.74
CA GLY A 14 0.68 -11.50 -7.93
C GLY A 14 2.00 -11.16 -8.63
N CYS A 15 2.35 -9.88 -8.72
CA CYS A 15 3.65 -9.44 -9.24
C CYS A 15 4.81 -9.98 -8.41
N VAL A 16 4.71 -9.93 -7.07
CA VAL A 16 5.76 -10.46 -6.19
C VAL A 16 5.86 -11.98 -6.32
N MET A 17 4.74 -12.71 -6.33
CA MET A 17 4.72 -14.16 -6.50
C MET A 17 5.35 -14.57 -7.83
N THR A 18 4.93 -13.91 -8.92
CA THR A 18 5.48 -14.18 -10.26
C THR A 18 6.99 -13.96 -10.30
N ASN A 19 7.46 -12.83 -9.77
CA ASN A 19 8.88 -12.50 -9.70
C ASN A 19 9.68 -13.54 -8.91
N ARG A 20 9.16 -14.00 -7.77
CA ARG A 20 9.86 -14.97 -6.91
C ARG A 20 9.88 -16.38 -7.51
N LEU A 21 8.76 -16.82 -8.08
CA LEU A 21 8.66 -18.13 -8.72
C LEU A 21 9.52 -18.23 -9.98
N SER A 22 9.53 -17.17 -10.81
CA SER A 22 10.32 -17.13 -12.04
C SER A 22 11.81 -16.85 -11.82
N ALA A 23 12.24 -16.58 -10.58
CA ALA A 23 13.66 -16.44 -10.25
C ALA A 23 14.42 -17.79 -10.41
N ASP A 24 13.74 -18.91 -10.29
CA ASP A 24 14.27 -20.22 -10.70
C ASP A 24 14.02 -20.41 -12.20
N PRO A 25 15.07 -20.49 -13.04
CA PRO A 25 14.92 -20.62 -14.49
C PRO A 25 14.29 -21.96 -14.93
N ALA A 26 14.17 -22.92 -14.03
CA ALA A 26 13.45 -24.18 -14.31
C ALA A 26 11.94 -24.01 -14.29
N ASN A 27 11.42 -22.94 -13.67
CA ASN A 27 9.99 -22.68 -13.56
C ASN A 27 9.45 -21.89 -14.76
N HIS A 28 8.41 -22.41 -15.39
CA HIS A 28 7.60 -21.68 -16.36
C HIS A 28 6.39 -21.07 -15.67
N VAL A 29 6.38 -19.75 -15.48
CA VAL A 29 5.33 -19.03 -14.75
C VAL A 29 4.49 -18.21 -15.73
N LEU A 30 3.17 -18.39 -15.69
CA LEU A 30 2.21 -17.56 -16.40
C LEU A 30 1.53 -16.60 -15.44
N LEU A 31 1.63 -15.29 -15.71
CA LEU A 31 0.83 -14.26 -15.03
C LEU A 31 -0.32 -13.84 -15.96
N ILE A 32 -1.54 -13.86 -15.42
CA ILE A 32 -2.76 -13.44 -16.12
C ILE A 32 -3.31 -12.20 -15.43
N GLU A 33 -3.40 -11.09 -16.14
CA GLU A 33 -4.01 -9.84 -15.68
C GLU A 33 -5.19 -9.44 -16.58
N ALA A 34 -6.28 -8.98 -15.96
CA ALA A 34 -7.49 -8.59 -16.69
C ALA A 34 -7.42 -7.16 -17.26
N GLY A 35 -6.55 -6.34 -16.71
CA GLY A 35 -6.35 -4.96 -17.10
C GLY A 35 -5.21 -4.78 -18.10
N MET A 36 -4.89 -3.53 -18.38
CA MET A 36 -3.78 -3.20 -19.27
C MET A 36 -2.42 -3.47 -18.61
N ASP A 37 -1.45 -3.82 -19.43
CA ASP A 37 -0.05 -3.87 -19.02
C ASP A 37 0.55 -2.46 -18.93
N THR A 38 1.51 -2.28 -18.05
CA THR A 38 2.21 -1.01 -17.79
C THR A 38 3.73 -1.20 -17.78
N PRO A 39 4.32 -1.70 -18.90
CA PRO A 39 5.75 -1.97 -18.92
C PRO A 39 6.57 -0.68 -18.80
N PRO A 40 7.81 -0.78 -18.27
CA PRO A 40 8.71 0.36 -18.15
C PRO A 40 8.87 1.13 -19.48
N GLY A 41 8.85 2.46 -19.40
CA GLY A 41 9.00 3.35 -20.56
C GLY A 41 7.71 3.68 -21.29
N VAL A 42 6.62 2.92 -21.08
CA VAL A 42 5.28 3.21 -21.63
C VAL A 42 4.19 3.22 -20.57
N THR A 43 4.58 3.22 -19.29
CA THR A 43 3.64 3.39 -18.17
C THR A 43 2.91 4.72 -18.31
N PRO A 44 1.57 4.74 -18.24
CA PRO A 44 0.80 5.97 -18.33
C PRO A 44 1.23 7.04 -17.31
N ALA A 45 1.23 8.30 -17.74
CA ALA A 45 1.70 9.42 -16.91
C ALA A 45 0.89 9.59 -15.62
N ASP A 46 -0.41 9.30 -15.65
CA ASP A 46 -1.28 9.37 -14.47
C ASP A 46 -1.01 8.26 -13.44
N ILE A 47 -0.41 7.13 -13.85
CA ILE A 47 0.10 6.11 -12.91
C ILE A 47 1.43 6.54 -12.31
N LEU A 48 2.26 7.26 -13.07
CA LEU A 48 3.56 7.77 -12.59
C LEU A 48 3.43 9.04 -11.75
N ASP A 49 2.26 9.66 -11.71
CA ASP A 49 2.03 10.91 -11.00
C ASP A 49 1.86 10.66 -9.50
N SER A 50 2.56 11.48 -8.70
CA SER A 50 2.48 11.42 -7.23
C SER A 50 1.16 11.97 -6.66
N TYR A 51 0.32 12.60 -7.47
CA TYR A 51 -1.00 13.09 -7.07
C TYR A 51 -2.14 12.08 -7.26
N HIS A 52 -1.81 10.81 -7.39
CA HIS A 52 -2.79 9.72 -7.48
C HIS A 52 -3.90 9.93 -8.53
N LEU A 53 -3.57 10.57 -9.64
CA LEU A 53 -4.51 10.79 -10.75
C LEU A 53 -5.06 9.49 -11.31
N SER A 54 -4.30 8.41 -11.24
CA SER A 54 -4.72 7.05 -11.64
C SER A 54 -5.92 6.56 -10.84
N GLN A 55 -6.03 6.95 -9.55
CA GLN A 55 -7.17 6.59 -8.70
C GLN A 55 -8.50 7.15 -9.23
N ALA A 56 -8.48 8.32 -9.87
CA ALA A 56 -9.67 8.91 -10.48
C ALA A 56 -10.00 8.33 -11.87
N ASN A 57 -9.09 7.57 -12.50
CA ASN A 57 -9.24 7.09 -13.85
C ASN A 57 -10.01 5.75 -13.91
N PRO A 58 -11.23 5.70 -14.46
CA PRO A 58 -12.05 4.48 -14.51
C PRO A 58 -11.46 3.38 -15.40
N LYS A 59 -10.48 3.69 -16.28
CA LYS A 59 -9.81 2.70 -17.14
C LYS A 59 -9.05 1.65 -16.33
N TYR A 60 -8.60 1.98 -15.13
CA TYR A 60 -7.78 1.13 -14.27
C TYR A 60 -8.59 0.42 -13.19
N LYS A 61 -9.93 0.44 -13.27
CA LYS A 61 -10.81 -0.06 -12.22
C LYS A 61 -11.85 -1.05 -12.73
N TRP A 62 -12.28 -1.93 -11.84
CA TRP A 62 -13.49 -2.72 -11.99
C TRP A 62 -14.71 -1.85 -11.60
N MET A 63 -15.37 -1.24 -12.58
CA MET A 63 -16.46 -0.28 -12.33
C MET A 63 -17.77 -0.94 -11.87
N GLN A 64 -17.91 -2.26 -12.01
CA GLN A 64 -19.14 -2.98 -11.65
C GLN A 64 -19.21 -3.44 -10.19
N PHE A 65 -18.10 -3.41 -9.44
CA PHE A 65 -18.10 -3.89 -8.07
C PHE A 65 -18.84 -2.97 -7.12
N ARG A 66 -19.62 -3.57 -6.25
CA ARG A 66 -20.40 -2.90 -5.21
C ARG A 66 -20.25 -3.67 -3.91
N ALA A 67 -20.17 -2.97 -2.79
CA ALA A 67 -20.08 -3.54 -1.46
C ALA A 67 -20.77 -2.65 -0.41
N TYR A 68 -21.06 -3.22 0.73
CA TYR A 68 -21.30 -2.44 1.94
C TYR A 68 -19.96 -2.02 2.52
N HIS A 69 -19.77 -0.70 2.75
CA HIS A 69 -18.54 -0.19 3.35
C HIS A 69 -18.55 -0.26 4.89
N GLN A 70 -19.71 -0.58 5.45
CA GLN A 70 -19.88 -0.79 6.89
C GLN A 70 -20.55 -2.15 7.15
N PRO A 71 -20.25 -2.80 8.28
CA PRO A 71 -20.96 -4.01 8.68
C PRO A 71 -22.46 -3.74 8.75
N VAL A 72 -23.24 -4.58 8.09
CA VAL A 72 -24.69 -4.51 8.13
C VAL A 72 -25.17 -5.76 8.87
N PRO A 73 -25.80 -5.63 10.06
CA PRO A 73 -26.37 -6.76 10.77
C PRO A 73 -27.35 -7.52 9.88
N HIS A 74 -27.29 -8.85 9.90
CA HIS A 74 -28.15 -9.69 9.04
C HIS A 74 -29.65 -9.50 9.31
N ASN A 75 -30.01 -9.06 10.53
CA ASN A 75 -31.36 -8.78 10.98
C ASN A 75 -31.74 -7.30 10.91
N ALA A 76 -30.93 -6.47 10.25
CA ALA A 76 -31.30 -5.06 10.04
C ALA A 76 -32.60 -4.97 9.23
N PRO A 77 -33.60 -4.16 9.68
CA PRO A 77 -34.88 -4.05 8.99
C PRO A 77 -34.76 -3.40 7.62
N GLU A 78 -33.78 -2.53 7.47
CA GLU A 78 -33.42 -1.87 6.22
C GLU A 78 -31.93 -2.00 5.98
N ARG A 79 -31.52 -2.23 4.73
CA ARG A 79 -30.11 -2.28 4.34
C ARG A 79 -29.79 -1.03 3.53
N PRO A 80 -28.63 -0.41 3.75
CA PRO A 80 -28.17 0.68 2.90
C PRO A 80 -27.93 0.18 1.47
N ASP A 81 -27.90 1.09 0.51
CA ASP A 81 -27.53 0.77 -0.85
C ASP A 81 -26.05 0.32 -0.93
N LEU A 82 -25.80 -0.63 -1.80
CA LEU A 82 -24.44 -1.04 -2.14
C LEU A 82 -23.70 0.12 -2.80
N GLN A 83 -22.56 0.48 -2.24
CA GLN A 83 -21.70 1.54 -2.77
C GLN A 83 -20.65 0.98 -3.73
N HIS A 84 -20.11 1.83 -4.59
CA HIS A 84 -19.00 1.42 -5.46
C HIS A 84 -17.81 0.98 -4.63
N TYR A 85 -17.20 -0.15 -5.04
CA TYR A 85 -16.02 -0.70 -4.39
C TYR A 85 -14.84 -0.64 -5.37
N ASP A 86 -13.87 0.22 -5.07
CA ASP A 86 -12.70 0.41 -5.91
C ASP A 86 -11.78 -0.81 -5.87
N GLN A 87 -11.55 -1.39 -7.05
CA GLN A 87 -10.57 -2.47 -7.27
C GLN A 87 -9.79 -2.18 -8.55
N GLY A 88 -8.47 -2.32 -8.46
CA GLY A 88 -7.58 -2.14 -9.62
C GLY A 88 -7.84 -3.19 -10.70
N ARG A 89 -7.85 -2.74 -11.96
CA ARG A 89 -7.86 -3.56 -13.18
C ARG A 89 -6.76 -3.05 -14.11
N VAL A 90 -5.54 -3.31 -13.73
CA VAL A 90 -4.32 -2.84 -14.39
C VAL A 90 -3.15 -3.63 -13.80
N MET A 91 -2.06 -3.81 -14.53
CA MET A 91 -0.83 -4.36 -13.97
C MET A 91 -0.36 -3.53 -12.75
N GLY A 92 -0.03 -4.19 -11.66
CA GLY A 92 0.18 -3.58 -10.33
C GLY A 92 -1.09 -3.54 -9.47
N GLY A 93 -2.29 -3.67 -10.07
CA GLY A 93 -3.55 -3.72 -9.32
C GLY A 93 -3.77 -2.49 -8.45
N GLY A 94 -4.05 -2.71 -7.16
CA GLY A 94 -4.26 -1.64 -6.17
C GLY A 94 -3.06 -0.71 -6.03
N SER A 95 -1.81 -1.22 -6.16
CA SER A 95 -0.62 -0.37 -6.04
C SER A 95 -0.43 0.60 -7.22
N SER A 96 -1.09 0.37 -8.36
CA SER A 96 -1.10 1.31 -9.48
C SER A 96 -2.16 2.40 -9.38
N ILE A 97 -3.09 2.30 -8.41
CA ILE A 97 -4.19 3.25 -8.23
C ILE A 97 -4.36 3.76 -6.79
N ASN A 98 -3.50 3.37 -5.86
CA ASN A 98 -3.55 3.81 -4.47
C ASN A 98 -3.00 5.25 -4.30
N TYR A 99 -3.01 5.74 -3.07
CA TYR A 99 -2.48 7.06 -2.71
C TYR A 99 -0.97 7.07 -2.46
N GLN A 100 -0.27 5.97 -2.73
CA GLN A 100 1.18 5.81 -2.54
C GLN A 100 1.66 6.08 -1.11
N ALA A 101 0.78 5.94 -0.12
CA ALA A 101 1.15 6.03 1.28
C ALA A 101 1.80 4.73 1.75
N ALA A 102 3.00 4.81 2.29
CA ALA A 102 3.77 3.66 2.74
C ALA A 102 3.73 3.49 4.27
N ASN A 103 2.56 3.70 4.86
CA ASN A 103 2.34 3.53 6.29
C ASN A 103 2.37 2.06 6.68
N ARG A 104 2.96 1.76 7.83
CA ARG A 104 2.88 0.44 8.46
C ARG A 104 1.82 0.43 9.55
N GLY A 105 1.26 -0.74 9.84
CA GLY A 105 0.56 -0.98 11.09
C GLY A 105 1.50 -0.87 12.29
N THR A 106 0.95 -0.67 13.46
CA THR A 106 1.72 -0.64 14.70
C THR A 106 2.21 -2.04 15.07
N PRO A 107 3.24 -2.18 15.92
CA PRO A 107 3.63 -3.48 16.45
C PRO A 107 2.47 -4.27 17.05
N ASP A 108 1.56 -3.59 17.74
CA ASP A 108 0.40 -4.23 18.38
C ASP A 108 -0.59 -4.81 17.36
N ASP A 109 -0.78 -4.15 16.20
CA ASP A 109 -1.64 -4.70 15.13
C ASP A 109 -1.17 -6.09 14.67
N TYR A 110 0.14 -6.29 14.51
CA TYR A 110 0.72 -7.56 14.08
C TYR A 110 0.75 -8.59 15.20
N ASN A 111 1.04 -8.16 16.44
CA ASN A 111 0.98 -9.04 17.60
C ASN A 111 -0.45 -9.57 17.83
N ASP A 112 -1.46 -8.75 17.55
CA ASP A 112 -2.86 -9.16 17.55
C ASP A 112 -3.18 -10.18 16.45
N TRP A 113 -2.55 -10.08 15.28
CA TRP A 113 -2.69 -11.12 14.25
C TRP A 113 -2.13 -12.47 14.71
N GLU A 114 -0.94 -12.48 15.32
CA GLU A 114 -0.34 -13.69 15.89
C GLU A 114 -1.27 -14.31 16.95
N THR A 115 -1.75 -13.51 17.90
CA THR A 115 -2.65 -13.98 18.95
C THR A 115 -4.00 -14.47 18.44
N SER A 116 -4.44 -13.94 17.28
CA SER A 116 -5.64 -14.38 16.57
C SER A 116 -5.44 -15.64 15.72
N GLY A 117 -4.24 -16.22 15.72
CA GLY A 117 -3.92 -17.50 15.08
C GLY A 117 -3.11 -17.40 13.79
N ALA A 118 -2.66 -16.20 13.39
CA ALA A 118 -1.75 -16.01 12.25
C ALA A 118 -0.30 -16.21 12.69
N ALA A 119 0.09 -17.45 12.99
CA ALA A 119 1.42 -17.77 13.52
C ALA A 119 2.56 -17.27 12.62
N GLY A 120 3.55 -16.58 13.21
CA GLY A 120 4.68 -15.95 12.52
C GLY A 120 4.37 -14.58 11.91
N TRP A 121 3.20 -13.99 12.21
CA TRP A 121 2.79 -12.66 11.76
C TRP A 121 2.84 -11.60 12.85
N ASP A 122 3.56 -11.86 13.95
CA ASP A 122 3.89 -10.85 14.93
C ASP A 122 4.83 -9.77 14.37
N TRP A 123 5.06 -8.71 15.13
CA TRP A 123 5.93 -7.62 14.69
C TRP A 123 7.33 -8.08 14.30
N ASP A 124 7.94 -8.94 15.09
CA ASP A 124 9.29 -9.44 14.83
C ASP A 124 9.35 -10.31 13.58
N GLY A 125 8.28 -11.04 13.30
CA GLY A 125 8.13 -11.84 12.08
C GLY A 125 7.97 -11.01 10.81
N VAL A 126 7.22 -9.89 10.85
CA VAL A 126 6.92 -9.08 9.66
C VAL A 126 7.95 -7.98 9.39
N LEU A 127 8.58 -7.40 10.41
CA LEU A 127 9.54 -6.29 10.28
C LEU A 127 10.68 -6.57 9.29
N PRO A 128 11.31 -7.77 9.24
CA PRO A 128 12.34 -8.06 8.27
C PRO A 128 11.87 -7.92 6.81
N TYR A 129 10.59 -8.19 6.55
CA TYR A 129 10.00 -8.06 5.21
C TYR A 129 9.69 -6.60 4.85
N PHE A 130 9.25 -5.78 5.79
CA PHE A 130 9.14 -4.33 5.58
C PHE A 130 10.50 -3.72 5.23
N ARG A 131 11.53 -4.04 5.99
CA ARG A 131 12.90 -3.59 5.71
C ARG A 131 13.44 -4.10 4.36
N LYS A 132 13.12 -5.33 4.00
CA LYS A 132 13.50 -5.91 2.70
C LYS A 132 12.79 -5.25 1.52
N LEU A 133 11.57 -4.73 1.74
CA LEU A 133 10.77 -4.08 0.72
C LEU A 133 11.30 -2.70 0.36
N GLU A 134 11.80 -1.93 1.33
CA GLU A 134 12.04 -0.50 1.18
C GLU A 134 13.51 -0.11 1.02
N THR A 135 13.69 1.03 0.36
CA THR A 135 14.88 1.87 0.44
C THR A 135 14.46 3.21 1.01
N ASP A 136 14.53 3.38 2.32
CA ASP A 136 14.22 4.66 2.95
C ASP A 136 15.33 5.68 2.64
N GLN A 137 14.96 6.83 2.06
CA GLN A 137 15.89 7.85 1.59
C GLN A 137 16.30 8.85 2.68
N GLN A 138 15.58 8.85 3.82
CA GLN A 138 15.73 9.87 4.86
C GLN A 138 16.14 9.28 6.21
N PHE A 139 15.64 8.09 6.56
CA PHE A 139 15.86 7.47 7.86
C PHE A 139 16.65 6.17 7.75
N ASP A 140 17.43 5.92 8.80
CA ASP A 140 18.20 4.71 9.03
C ASP A 140 17.75 4.04 10.34
N GLY A 141 18.33 2.91 10.66
CA GLY A 141 18.14 2.24 11.95
C GLY A 141 17.38 0.92 11.86
N PRO A 142 16.98 0.38 13.00
CA PRO A 142 16.45 -0.98 13.08
C PRO A 142 15.10 -1.16 12.39
N LEU A 143 14.33 -0.07 12.23
CA LEU A 143 13.01 -0.11 11.62
C LEU A 143 13.02 0.11 10.10
N HIS A 144 14.13 0.61 9.52
CA HIS A 144 14.21 0.98 8.12
C HIS A 144 15.08 0.08 7.27
N GLY A 145 14.69 -0.08 5.99
CA GLY A 145 15.47 -0.75 4.95
C GLY A 145 16.18 0.24 4.05
N LYS A 146 17.33 -0.17 3.49
CA LYS A 146 18.18 0.70 2.63
C LYS A 146 18.47 0.10 1.26
N SER A 147 17.95 -1.09 0.96
CA SER A 147 18.30 -1.84 -0.25
C SER A 147 17.11 -2.53 -0.94
N GLY A 148 15.89 -2.25 -0.49
CA GLY A 148 14.69 -2.81 -1.09
C GLY A 148 14.29 -2.07 -2.38
N PRO A 149 13.40 -2.66 -3.17
CA PRO A 149 12.99 -2.11 -4.46
C PRO A 149 12.11 -0.85 -4.37
N LEU A 150 11.48 -0.58 -3.22
CA LEU A 150 10.53 0.52 -3.06
C LEU A 150 11.22 1.72 -2.41
N PRO A 151 11.42 2.83 -3.15
CA PRO A 151 11.97 4.06 -2.57
C PRO A 151 10.91 4.72 -1.69
N ILE A 152 11.26 5.00 -0.43
CA ILE A 152 10.40 5.67 0.55
C ILE A 152 10.98 7.04 0.86
N ARG A 153 10.12 8.05 0.85
CA ARG A 153 10.47 9.42 1.25
C ARG A 153 9.26 10.15 1.81
N ARG A 154 9.51 11.15 2.65
CA ARG A 154 8.50 12.06 3.18
C ARG A 154 8.68 13.45 2.58
N VAL A 155 7.59 14.16 2.38
CA VAL A 155 7.65 15.57 2.02
C VAL A 155 7.99 16.39 3.27
N THR A 156 9.13 17.05 3.28
CA THR A 156 9.58 17.84 4.43
C THR A 156 8.74 19.11 4.62
N ARG A 157 8.66 19.61 5.86
CA ARG A 157 7.74 20.69 6.25
C ARG A 157 7.89 21.96 5.39
N GLU A 158 9.11 22.33 4.98
CA GLU A 158 9.37 23.46 4.10
C GLU A 158 8.71 23.34 2.72
N ASN A 159 8.44 22.10 2.28
CA ASN A 159 7.79 21.81 1.00
C ASN A 159 6.27 21.55 1.14
N TRP A 160 5.73 21.63 2.35
CA TRP A 160 4.30 21.48 2.57
C TRP A 160 3.50 22.63 1.97
N SER A 161 2.27 22.37 1.59
CA SER A 161 1.31 23.39 1.20
C SER A 161 1.04 24.38 2.36
N GLY A 162 0.57 25.58 2.05
CA GLY A 162 0.15 26.53 3.09
C GLY A 162 -0.94 25.96 3.99
N PHE A 163 -1.87 25.18 3.43
CA PHE A 163 -2.91 24.49 4.21
C PHE A 163 -2.31 23.46 5.16
N SER A 164 -1.41 22.61 4.69
CA SER A 164 -0.77 21.58 5.53
C SER A 164 0.03 22.20 6.68
N ARG A 165 0.75 23.31 6.42
CA ARG A 165 1.47 24.04 7.47
C ARG A 165 0.53 24.61 8.52
N ALA A 166 -0.56 25.29 8.10
CA ALA A 166 -1.54 25.84 9.03
C ALA A 166 -2.24 24.76 9.88
N THR A 167 -2.53 23.60 9.28
CA THR A 167 -3.07 22.43 10.00
C THR A 167 -2.08 21.94 11.05
N ALA A 168 -0.80 21.78 10.70
CA ALA A 168 0.25 21.36 11.62
C ALA A 168 0.44 22.38 12.77
N ASP A 169 0.39 23.69 12.48
CA ASP A 169 0.45 24.73 13.50
C ASP A 169 -0.74 24.64 14.47
N SER A 170 -1.92 24.30 13.97
CA SER A 170 -3.11 24.09 14.79
C SER A 170 -2.98 22.86 15.69
N PHE A 171 -2.40 21.77 15.20
CA PHE A 171 -2.11 20.58 16.02
C PHE A 171 -1.10 20.87 17.11
N ALA A 172 -0.02 21.62 16.79
CA ALA A 172 0.96 22.05 17.78
C ALA A 172 0.33 22.93 18.88
N LEU A 173 -0.55 23.86 18.49
CA LEU A 173 -1.31 24.68 19.45
C LEU A 173 -2.27 23.86 20.33
N ALA A 174 -2.77 22.76 19.81
CA ALA A 174 -3.59 21.81 20.58
C ALA A 174 -2.75 20.87 21.48
N GLY A 175 -1.44 20.99 21.48
CA GLY A 175 -0.53 20.20 22.30
C GLY A 175 -0.18 18.83 21.72
N MET A 176 -0.46 18.58 20.44
CA MET A 176 -0.03 17.35 19.77
C MET A 176 1.47 17.42 19.47
N GLU A 177 2.15 16.29 19.61
CA GLU A 177 3.57 16.15 19.30
C GLU A 177 3.80 15.93 17.80
N PHE A 178 4.89 16.48 17.27
CA PHE A 178 5.32 16.27 15.91
C PHE A 178 6.40 15.20 15.83
N PHE A 179 6.25 14.26 14.93
CA PHE A 179 7.26 13.26 14.60
C PHE A 179 7.63 13.36 13.13
N ASP A 180 8.92 13.29 12.83
CA ASP A 180 9.42 13.34 11.45
C ASP A 180 9.13 12.05 10.68
N ASP A 181 8.86 10.96 11.38
CA ASP A 181 8.68 9.63 10.81
C ASP A 181 7.56 8.84 11.49
N GLN A 182 6.50 8.58 10.74
CA GLN A 182 5.38 7.76 11.19
C GLN A 182 5.79 6.30 11.46
N ASN A 183 6.71 5.76 10.66
CA ASN A 183 7.16 4.36 10.75
C ASN A 183 8.31 4.15 11.74
N GLY A 184 8.74 5.20 12.45
CA GLY A 184 9.91 5.20 13.32
C GLY A 184 9.64 4.99 14.80
N GLY A 185 8.44 5.33 15.31
CA GLY A 185 8.15 5.27 16.73
C GLY A 185 6.76 4.75 17.08
N PHE A 186 5.80 4.93 16.19
CA PHE A 186 4.38 4.57 16.36
C PHE A 186 3.68 5.28 17.54
N ASP A 187 4.18 6.45 17.92
CA ASP A 187 3.61 7.28 18.98
C ASP A 187 2.44 8.11 18.44
N ASP A 188 1.55 8.53 19.35
CA ASP A 188 0.42 9.41 19.04
C ASP A 188 0.90 10.83 18.73
N GLY A 189 0.57 11.34 17.55
CA GLY A 189 0.97 12.67 17.15
C GLY A 189 0.61 13.01 15.71
N TYR A 190 1.31 13.95 15.11
CA TYR A 190 1.18 14.26 13.69
C TYR A 190 2.54 14.22 12.99
N PHE A 191 2.53 13.81 11.73
CA PHE A 191 3.73 13.48 10.96
C PHE A 191 3.50 13.73 9.46
N PRO A 192 4.58 13.88 8.68
CA PRO A 192 4.47 13.86 7.24
C PRO A 192 4.06 12.46 6.76
N LEU A 193 3.18 12.40 5.77
CA LEU A 193 2.81 11.15 5.13
C LEU A 193 4.04 10.52 4.48
N THR A 194 4.25 9.22 4.73
CA THR A 194 5.34 8.43 4.17
C THR A 194 4.98 7.92 2.79
#